data_0f4f9d9708a8023a02df08aa3b18607f
#
_entry.id   0f4f9d9708a8023a02df08aa3b18607f
#
_cell.length_a   1.000
_cell.length_b   1.000
_cell.length_c   1.000
_cell.angle_alpha   90.00
_cell.angle_beta   90.00
_cell.angle_gamma   90.00
#
_symmetry.space_group_name_H-M   'P 1'
#
loop_
_entity.id
_entity.type
_entity.pdbx_description
1 polymer ?
#
loop_
_entity_poly.entity_id
_entity_poly.type
_entity_poly.pdbx_seq_one_letter_code
_entity_poly.pdbx_strand_id
1 'polypeptide(L)'
;MSASTLMVLSSLLFATMGVCVKYASEFYSSGEIVFYRGIVGAVTIGFMVWRRGGSLRTPVPAMHFWRSLSGVLALSLWFYAIGGLPLATAMTLNYMSSVWMALFLLGGAIIMGGARIDGRLIATVLAGFAGVALILRPTIDDNQLWHGLVGLISGMLSATAYLQVTALGRIGEPEYRVVFYFSLGGVVAGALTMLAGGANPHTLQGVALLLAVGVLATVAQLLMTRAYATGKTLVNASLQ
;
A
#
# COMPACT_ATOMS: atom_id res chain seq x y z
N MET A 1 2.59 20.92 -7.44
CA MET A 1 3.00 19.69 -8.16
C MET A 1 1.74 19.03 -8.71
N SER A 2 1.79 18.44 -9.92
CA SER A 2 0.66 17.71 -10.48
C SER A 2 0.43 16.39 -9.72
N ALA A 3 -0.81 15.85 -9.80
CA ALA A 3 -1.12 14.55 -9.19
C ALA A 3 -0.22 13.43 -9.74
N SER A 4 0.05 13.43 -11.04
CA SER A 4 0.95 12.46 -11.68
C SER A 4 2.38 12.56 -11.16
N THR A 5 2.92 13.77 -10.95
CA THR A 5 4.26 13.96 -10.37
C THR A 5 4.32 13.44 -8.94
N LEU A 6 3.29 13.71 -8.13
CA LEU A 6 3.19 13.19 -6.77
C LEU A 6 3.16 11.66 -6.76
N MET A 7 2.44 11.03 -7.71
CA MET A 7 2.36 9.58 -7.81
C MET A 7 3.70 8.97 -8.21
N VAL A 8 4.39 9.49 -9.23
CA VAL A 8 5.70 8.99 -9.65
C VAL A 8 6.73 9.08 -8.51
N LEU A 9 6.76 10.21 -7.77
CA LEU A 9 7.64 10.33 -6.60
C LEU A 9 7.28 9.35 -5.50
N SER A 10 5.97 9.15 -5.24
CA SER A 10 5.49 8.17 -4.28
C SER A 10 5.94 6.76 -4.67
N SER A 11 5.80 6.39 -5.94
CA SER A 11 6.18 5.06 -6.45
C SER A 11 7.67 4.80 -6.31
N LEU A 12 8.52 5.81 -6.59
CA LEU A 12 9.96 5.73 -6.38
C LEU A 12 10.30 5.48 -4.90
N LEU A 13 9.64 6.21 -3.99
CA LEU A 13 9.84 6.04 -2.55
C LEU A 13 9.34 4.67 -2.05
N PHE A 14 8.20 4.18 -2.56
CA PHE A 14 7.72 2.84 -2.24
C PHE A 14 8.62 1.75 -2.79
N ALA A 15 9.19 1.91 -4.00
CA ALA A 15 10.16 0.96 -4.55
C ALA A 15 11.41 0.90 -3.67
N THR A 16 11.97 2.05 -3.27
CA THR A 16 13.12 2.13 -2.34
C THR A 16 12.77 1.52 -0.98
N MET A 17 11.58 1.80 -0.45
CA MET A 17 11.07 1.16 0.76
C MET A 17 11.01 -0.36 0.60
N GLY A 18 10.56 -0.88 -0.53
CA GLY A 18 10.50 -2.32 -0.82
C GLY A 18 11.86 -3.00 -0.73
N VAL A 19 12.91 -2.34 -1.21
CA VAL A 19 14.31 -2.80 -1.04
C VAL A 19 14.68 -2.86 0.45
N CYS A 20 14.38 -1.79 1.21
CA CYS A 20 14.64 -1.77 2.66
C CYS A 20 13.87 -2.88 3.40
N VAL A 21 12.60 -3.14 3.01
CA VAL A 21 11.78 -4.23 3.58
C VAL A 21 12.40 -5.59 3.27
N LYS A 22 12.91 -5.81 2.05
CA LYS A 22 13.56 -7.07 1.68
C LYS A 22 14.77 -7.37 2.58
N TYR A 23 15.63 -6.39 2.81
CA TYR A 23 16.76 -6.53 3.75
C TYR A 23 16.30 -6.62 5.21
N ALA A 24 15.27 -5.86 5.61
CA ALA A 24 14.75 -5.93 6.98
C ALA A 24 14.11 -7.30 7.27
N SER A 25 13.56 -7.99 6.28
CA SER A 25 12.95 -9.32 6.45
C SER A 25 13.95 -10.43 6.79
N GLU A 26 15.26 -10.17 6.69
CA GLU A 26 16.32 -11.06 7.18
C GLU A 26 16.46 -11.01 8.71
N PHE A 27 16.02 -9.93 9.35
CA PHE A 27 16.15 -9.68 10.79
C PHE A 27 14.81 -9.74 11.51
N TYR A 28 13.71 -9.36 10.86
CA TYR A 28 12.41 -9.14 11.47
C TYR A 28 11.29 -9.83 10.72
N SER A 29 10.27 -10.24 11.45
CA SER A 29 9.04 -10.72 10.86
C SER A 29 8.29 -9.59 10.13
N SER A 30 7.42 -9.94 9.19
CA SER A 30 6.58 -8.95 8.49
C SER A 30 5.72 -8.13 9.45
N GLY A 31 5.26 -8.73 10.55
CA GLY A 31 4.49 -8.05 11.59
C GLY A 31 5.29 -6.99 12.32
N GLU A 32 6.55 -7.28 12.68
CA GLU A 32 7.44 -6.30 13.30
C GLU A 32 7.71 -5.11 12.37
N ILE A 33 7.97 -5.38 11.08
CA ILE A 33 8.20 -4.31 10.10
C ILE A 33 6.95 -3.43 9.98
N VAL A 34 5.75 -4.02 9.93
CA VAL A 34 4.47 -3.27 9.91
C VAL A 34 4.29 -2.45 11.18
N PHE A 35 4.62 -3.00 12.34
CA PHE A 35 4.54 -2.32 13.64
C PHE A 35 5.41 -1.07 13.69
N TYR A 36 6.71 -1.21 13.43
CA TYR A 36 7.65 -0.08 13.49
C TYR A 36 7.38 0.97 12.42
N ARG A 37 7.01 0.54 11.21
CA ARG A 37 6.53 1.44 10.15
C ARG A 37 5.32 2.25 10.63
N GLY A 38 4.38 1.59 11.31
CA GLY A 38 3.19 2.23 11.87
C GLY A 38 3.54 3.26 12.95
N ILE A 39 4.44 2.92 13.89
CA ILE A 39 4.92 3.83 14.94
C ILE A 39 5.57 5.08 14.32
N VAL A 40 6.53 4.87 13.41
CA VAL A 40 7.22 6.00 12.76
C VAL A 40 6.22 6.92 12.05
N GLY A 41 5.24 6.34 11.32
CA GLY A 41 4.19 7.11 10.66
C GLY A 41 3.30 7.86 11.63
N ALA A 42 2.77 7.20 12.66
CA ALA A 42 1.87 7.82 13.64
C ALA A 42 2.58 8.94 14.43
N VAL A 43 3.81 8.71 14.87
CA VAL A 43 4.61 9.71 15.60
C VAL A 43 4.94 10.90 14.71
N THR A 44 5.41 10.67 13.49
CA THR A 44 5.78 11.74 12.54
C THR A 44 4.56 12.61 12.20
N ILE A 45 3.44 11.99 11.85
CA ILE A 45 2.21 12.73 11.51
C ILE A 45 1.63 13.41 12.75
N GLY A 46 1.57 12.71 13.89
CA GLY A 46 1.07 13.27 15.14
C GLY A 46 1.86 14.51 15.57
N PHE A 47 3.19 14.44 15.52
CA PHE A 47 4.07 15.57 15.82
C PHE A 47 3.89 16.74 14.82
N MET A 48 3.80 16.43 13.52
CA MET A 48 3.55 17.44 12.50
C MET A 48 2.24 18.19 12.72
N VAL A 49 1.15 17.44 13.04
CA VAL A 49 -0.18 18.03 13.27
C VAL A 49 -0.19 18.85 14.55
N TRP A 50 0.44 18.34 15.63
CA TRP A 50 0.56 19.07 16.88
C TRP A 50 1.31 20.41 16.70
N ARG A 51 2.45 20.40 16.00
CA ARG A 51 3.25 21.59 15.70
C ARG A 51 2.48 22.64 14.89
N ARG A 52 1.55 22.21 14.04
CA ARG A 52 0.75 23.10 13.16
C ARG A 52 -0.61 23.49 13.78
N GLY A 53 -0.89 23.11 15.01
CA GLY A 53 -2.19 23.37 15.66
C GLY A 53 -3.37 22.69 14.96
N GLY A 54 -3.11 21.62 14.19
CA GLY A 54 -4.13 20.87 13.46
C GLY A 54 -4.93 19.91 14.36
N SER A 55 -5.92 19.22 13.76
CA SER A 55 -6.74 18.23 14.45
C SER A 55 -6.72 16.89 13.73
N LEU A 56 -6.55 15.81 14.49
CA LEU A 56 -6.64 14.44 14.01
C LEU A 56 -8.08 13.88 14.05
N ARG A 57 -9.04 14.64 14.63
CA ARG A 57 -10.44 14.22 14.67
C ARG A 57 -11.03 14.16 13.26
N THR A 58 -11.76 13.09 12.95
CA THR A 58 -12.41 12.88 11.66
C THR A 58 -13.93 12.77 11.81
N PRO A 59 -14.72 13.32 10.88
CA PRO A 59 -16.17 13.11 10.83
C PRO A 59 -16.57 11.75 10.26
N VAL A 60 -15.64 11.00 9.68
CA VAL A 60 -15.88 9.73 8.95
C VAL A 60 -15.03 8.55 9.46
N PRO A 61 -15.12 8.21 10.76
CA PRO A 61 -14.26 7.19 11.38
C PRO A 61 -14.42 5.81 10.73
N ALA A 62 -15.62 5.45 10.29
CA ALA A 62 -15.88 4.18 9.62
C ALA A 62 -15.10 4.04 8.31
N MET A 63 -14.98 5.11 7.51
CA MET A 63 -14.19 5.07 6.28
C MET A 63 -12.70 4.85 6.57
N HIS A 64 -12.17 5.50 7.61
CA HIS A 64 -10.79 5.28 8.06
C HIS A 64 -10.58 3.85 8.57
N PHE A 65 -11.55 3.29 9.30
CA PHE A 65 -11.47 1.91 9.76
C PHE A 65 -11.37 0.93 8.59
N TRP A 66 -12.29 0.99 7.62
CA TRP A 66 -12.28 0.10 6.46
C TRP A 66 -11.04 0.29 5.60
N ARG A 67 -10.58 1.56 5.41
CA ARG A 67 -9.33 1.87 4.73
C ARG A 67 -8.12 1.28 5.46
N SER A 68 -8.08 1.37 6.77
CA SER A 68 -6.98 0.82 7.57
C SER A 68 -7.02 -0.70 7.55
N LEU A 69 -8.19 -1.30 7.69
CA LEU A 69 -8.33 -2.76 7.68
C LEU A 69 -7.84 -3.36 6.35
N SER A 70 -8.40 -2.91 5.22
CA SER A 70 -8.01 -3.42 3.90
C SER A 70 -6.55 -3.14 3.57
N GLY A 71 -6.09 -1.91 3.88
CA GLY A 71 -4.72 -1.49 3.56
C GLY A 71 -3.66 -2.12 4.45
N VAL A 72 -3.94 -2.33 5.74
CA VAL A 72 -2.99 -3.00 6.66
C VAL A 72 -2.90 -4.49 6.34
N LEU A 73 -4.02 -5.14 6.05
CA LEU A 73 -4.01 -6.53 5.57
C LEU A 73 -3.21 -6.65 4.27
N ALA A 74 -3.48 -5.79 3.29
CA ALA A 74 -2.73 -5.76 2.04
C ALA A 74 -1.23 -5.59 2.27
N LEU A 75 -0.84 -4.63 3.12
CA LEU A 75 0.55 -4.35 3.44
C LEU A 75 1.24 -5.51 4.13
N SER A 76 0.58 -6.12 5.12
CA SER A 76 1.12 -7.27 5.87
C SER A 76 1.37 -8.46 4.95
N LEU A 77 0.41 -8.77 4.08
CA LEU A 77 0.54 -9.83 3.09
C LEU A 77 1.63 -9.52 2.06
N TRP A 78 1.77 -8.26 1.64
CA TRP A 78 2.83 -7.85 0.72
C TRP A 78 4.22 -7.99 1.34
N PHE A 79 4.40 -7.55 2.58
CA PHE A 79 5.67 -7.70 3.29
C PHE A 79 6.03 -9.16 3.53
N TYR A 80 5.03 -9.99 3.84
CA TYR A 80 5.21 -11.43 3.91
C TYR A 80 5.66 -12.02 2.55
N ALA A 81 5.03 -11.61 1.45
CA ALA A 81 5.41 -12.04 0.11
C ALA A 81 6.84 -11.58 -0.26
N ILE A 82 7.24 -10.34 0.08
CA ILE A 82 8.62 -9.84 -0.13
C ILE A 82 9.64 -10.71 0.61
N GLY A 83 9.33 -11.15 1.83
CA GLY A 83 10.19 -12.04 2.60
C GLY A 83 10.48 -13.36 1.88
N GLY A 84 9.46 -13.98 1.27
CA GLY A 84 9.55 -15.31 0.67
C GLY A 84 9.78 -15.36 -0.85
N LEU A 85 9.67 -14.24 -1.57
CA LEU A 85 9.81 -14.18 -3.03
C LEU A 85 11.01 -13.33 -3.47
N PRO A 86 11.50 -13.52 -4.71
CA PRO A 86 12.32 -12.51 -5.36
C PRO A 86 11.60 -11.17 -5.37
N LEU A 87 12.34 -10.08 -5.06
CA LEU A 87 11.73 -8.74 -4.92
C LEU A 87 10.94 -8.34 -6.18
N ALA A 88 11.48 -8.60 -7.38
CA ALA A 88 10.79 -8.29 -8.64
C ALA A 88 9.43 -9.00 -8.74
N THR A 89 9.34 -10.27 -8.35
CA THR A 89 8.09 -11.04 -8.34
C THR A 89 7.08 -10.46 -7.34
N ALA A 90 7.51 -10.19 -6.10
CA ALA A 90 6.64 -9.61 -5.08
C ALA A 90 6.12 -8.21 -5.48
N MET A 91 6.97 -7.39 -6.11
CA MET A 91 6.58 -6.06 -6.64
C MET A 91 5.57 -6.19 -7.78
N THR A 92 5.78 -7.14 -8.71
CA THR A 92 4.84 -7.41 -9.81
C THR A 92 3.45 -7.75 -9.30
N LEU A 93 3.38 -8.68 -8.35
CA LEU A 93 2.11 -9.11 -7.77
C LEU A 93 1.38 -7.95 -7.07
N ASN A 94 2.11 -7.06 -6.42
CA ASN A 94 1.53 -5.86 -5.82
C ASN A 94 1.06 -4.84 -6.87
N TYR A 95 1.82 -4.63 -7.95
CA TYR A 95 1.41 -3.74 -9.06
C TYR A 95 0.18 -4.23 -9.82
N MET A 96 -0.21 -5.50 -9.66
CA MET A 96 -1.51 -5.99 -10.09
C MET A 96 -2.69 -5.23 -9.45
N SER A 97 -2.45 -4.48 -8.38
CA SER A 97 -3.47 -3.61 -7.77
C SER A 97 -4.08 -2.60 -8.78
N SER A 98 -3.32 -2.12 -9.75
CA SER A 98 -3.84 -1.25 -10.82
C SER A 98 -4.86 -1.96 -11.72
N VAL A 99 -4.59 -3.22 -12.04
CA VAL A 99 -5.49 -4.09 -12.82
C VAL A 99 -6.76 -4.41 -12.03
N TRP A 100 -6.60 -4.83 -10.77
CA TRP A 100 -7.73 -5.09 -9.88
C TRP A 100 -8.59 -3.85 -9.68
N MET A 101 -7.98 -2.66 -9.53
CA MET A 101 -8.73 -1.41 -9.42
C MET A 101 -9.58 -1.12 -10.67
N ALA A 102 -9.02 -1.33 -11.86
CA ALA A 102 -9.77 -1.17 -13.11
C ALA A 102 -10.92 -2.17 -13.20
N LEU A 103 -10.70 -3.43 -12.81
CA LEU A 103 -11.73 -4.46 -12.78
C LEU A 103 -12.84 -4.12 -11.77
N PHE A 104 -12.52 -3.63 -10.57
CA PHE A 104 -13.51 -3.24 -9.57
C PHE A 104 -14.34 -2.04 -10.01
N LEU A 105 -13.72 -1.04 -10.63
CA LEU A 105 -14.44 0.12 -11.18
C LEU A 105 -15.36 -0.30 -12.34
N LEU A 106 -14.90 -1.18 -13.21
CA LEU A 106 -15.69 -1.71 -14.32
C LEU A 106 -16.87 -2.57 -13.81
N GLY A 107 -16.60 -3.50 -12.88
CA GLY A 107 -17.62 -4.34 -12.26
C GLY A 107 -18.69 -3.52 -11.53
N GLY A 108 -18.27 -2.52 -10.76
CA GLY A 108 -19.18 -1.58 -10.10
C GLY A 108 -20.07 -0.80 -11.10
N ALA A 109 -19.49 -0.32 -12.20
CA ALA A 109 -20.24 0.39 -13.24
C ALA A 109 -21.28 -0.52 -13.92
N ILE A 110 -20.97 -1.80 -14.15
CA ILE A 110 -21.89 -2.78 -14.72
C ILE A 110 -23.06 -3.05 -13.75
N ILE A 111 -22.75 -3.32 -12.48
CA ILE A 111 -23.75 -3.65 -11.45
C ILE A 111 -24.73 -2.48 -11.24
N MET A 112 -24.23 -1.23 -11.31
CA MET A 112 -25.06 -0.03 -11.17
C MET A 112 -25.84 0.33 -12.44
N GLY A 113 -25.75 -0.46 -13.52
CA GLY A 113 -26.46 -0.21 -14.77
C GLY A 113 -25.98 1.02 -15.55
N GLY A 114 -24.81 1.58 -15.18
CA GLY A 114 -24.34 2.88 -15.66
C GLY A 114 -23.36 2.87 -16.84
N ALA A 115 -22.85 1.73 -17.28
CA ALA A 115 -21.83 1.73 -18.33
C ALA A 115 -22.05 0.63 -19.38
N ARG A 116 -21.99 1.03 -20.65
CA ARG A 116 -21.61 0.09 -21.70
C ARG A 116 -20.14 -0.29 -21.50
N ILE A 117 -19.85 -1.58 -21.48
CA ILE A 117 -18.47 -2.08 -21.36
C ILE A 117 -17.70 -1.58 -22.59
N ASP A 118 -16.74 -0.68 -22.40
CA ASP A 118 -15.80 -0.33 -23.45
C ASP A 118 -14.76 -1.45 -23.57
N GLY A 119 -14.86 -2.24 -24.64
CA GLY A 119 -13.91 -3.32 -24.94
C GLY A 119 -12.45 -2.84 -25.01
N ARG A 120 -12.22 -1.56 -25.34
CA ARG A 120 -10.89 -0.94 -25.33
C ARG A 120 -10.32 -0.86 -23.92
N LEU A 121 -11.16 -0.53 -22.93
CA LEU A 121 -10.72 -0.48 -21.53
C LEU A 121 -10.28 -1.87 -21.04
N ILE A 122 -11.07 -2.91 -21.36
CA ILE A 122 -10.71 -4.30 -21.03
C ILE A 122 -9.39 -4.68 -21.70
N ALA A 123 -9.26 -4.42 -23.00
CA ALA A 123 -8.03 -4.72 -23.73
C ALA A 123 -6.82 -3.99 -23.16
N THR A 124 -6.96 -2.73 -22.75
CA THR A 124 -5.87 -1.94 -22.13
C THR A 124 -5.46 -2.54 -20.78
N VAL A 125 -6.43 -2.94 -19.96
CA VAL A 125 -6.15 -3.59 -18.65
C VAL A 125 -5.43 -4.92 -18.85
N LEU A 126 -5.91 -5.76 -19.78
CA LEU A 126 -5.28 -7.05 -20.07
C LEU A 126 -3.89 -6.88 -20.69
N ALA A 127 -3.71 -5.93 -21.60
CA ALA A 127 -2.41 -5.60 -22.18
C ALA A 127 -1.42 -5.07 -21.12
N GLY A 128 -1.89 -4.21 -20.20
CA GLY A 128 -1.10 -3.74 -19.07
C GLY A 128 -0.64 -4.89 -18.17
N PHE A 129 -1.54 -5.81 -17.84
CA PHE A 129 -1.23 -7.01 -17.10
C PHE A 129 -0.18 -7.88 -17.80
N ALA A 130 -0.41 -8.19 -19.08
CA ALA A 130 0.53 -8.98 -19.87
C ALA A 130 1.91 -8.29 -19.96
N GLY A 131 1.93 -6.96 -20.14
CA GLY A 131 3.16 -6.17 -20.17
C GLY A 131 3.95 -6.26 -18.87
N VAL A 132 3.29 -6.10 -17.73
CA VAL A 132 3.92 -6.24 -16.40
C VAL A 132 4.45 -7.66 -16.20
N ALA A 133 3.66 -8.68 -16.53
CA ALA A 133 4.08 -10.08 -16.42
C ALA A 133 5.29 -10.39 -17.31
N LEU A 134 5.35 -9.85 -18.52
CA LEU A 134 6.47 -10.03 -19.45
C LEU A 134 7.75 -9.32 -19.00
N ILE A 135 7.63 -8.09 -18.47
CA ILE A 135 8.80 -7.30 -18.04
C ILE A 135 9.44 -7.92 -16.80
N LEU A 136 8.63 -8.29 -15.83
CA LEU A 136 9.12 -8.74 -14.54
C LEU A 136 9.41 -10.24 -14.51
N ARG A 137 8.95 -11.00 -15.52
CA ARG A 137 9.15 -12.45 -15.64
C ARG A 137 9.09 -13.13 -14.26
N PRO A 138 7.96 -13.02 -13.56
CA PRO A 138 7.85 -13.54 -12.20
C PRO A 138 8.20 -15.03 -12.22
N THR A 139 9.26 -15.38 -11.53
CA THR A 139 9.63 -16.78 -11.30
C THR A 139 9.07 -17.17 -9.94
N ILE A 140 8.25 -18.21 -9.92
CA ILE A 140 7.72 -18.80 -8.71
C ILE A 140 8.05 -20.28 -8.76
N ASP A 141 8.94 -20.70 -7.88
CA ASP A 141 9.25 -22.12 -7.69
C ASP A 141 8.09 -22.80 -6.91
N ASP A 142 8.00 -24.12 -6.99
CA ASP A 142 6.92 -24.88 -6.34
C ASP A 142 6.84 -24.62 -4.83
N ASN A 143 7.95 -24.38 -4.17
CA ASN A 143 8.03 -24.04 -2.75
C ASN A 143 7.61 -22.58 -2.44
N GLN A 144 7.43 -21.75 -3.46
CA GLN A 144 7.05 -20.32 -3.33
C GLN A 144 5.59 -20.03 -3.71
N LEU A 145 4.83 -21.05 -4.15
CA LEU A 145 3.44 -20.88 -4.60
C LEU A 145 2.56 -20.19 -3.54
N TRP A 146 2.74 -20.55 -2.26
CA TRP A 146 2.01 -19.92 -1.17
C TRP A 146 2.28 -18.41 -1.07
N HIS A 147 3.55 -18.02 -1.11
CA HIS A 147 3.94 -16.60 -1.09
C HIS A 147 3.43 -15.86 -2.34
N GLY A 148 3.38 -16.54 -3.48
CA GLY A 148 2.80 -16.00 -4.72
C GLY A 148 1.30 -15.71 -4.60
N LEU A 149 0.54 -16.65 -4.06
CA LEU A 149 -0.91 -16.47 -3.79
C LEU A 149 -1.16 -15.34 -2.79
N VAL A 150 -0.38 -15.29 -1.72
CA VAL A 150 -0.46 -14.21 -0.73
C VAL A 150 -0.16 -12.85 -1.36
N GLY A 151 0.86 -12.77 -2.22
CA GLY A 151 1.18 -11.56 -2.96
C GLY A 151 0.07 -11.10 -3.91
N LEU A 152 -0.58 -12.04 -4.60
CA LEU A 152 -1.71 -11.74 -5.48
C LEU A 152 -2.92 -11.20 -4.69
N ILE A 153 -3.26 -11.82 -3.56
CA ILE A 153 -4.33 -11.36 -2.66
C ILE A 153 -3.99 -9.97 -2.10
N SER A 154 -2.73 -9.74 -1.75
CA SER A 154 -2.25 -8.43 -1.34
C SER A 154 -2.54 -7.35 -2.38
N GLY A 155 -2.22 -7.61 -3.66
CA GLY A 155 -2.53 -6.69 -4.77
C GLY A 155 -4.03 -6.38 -4.89
N MET A 156 -4.88 -7.38 -4.73
CA MET A 156 -6.35 -7.21 -4.74
C MET A 156 -6.85 -6.34 -3.57
N LEU A 157 -6.36 -6.59 -2.36
CA LEU A 157 -6.70 -5.79 -1.18
C LEU A 157 -6.12 -4.37 -1.28
N SER A 158 -4.93 -4.20 -1.89
CA SER A 158 -4.36 -2.88 -2.18
C SER A 158 -5.27 -2.07 -3.10
N ALA A 159 -5.84 -2.69 -4.12
CA ALA A 159 -6.80 -2.02 -5.02
C ALA A 159 -8.01 -1.48 -4.25
N THR A 160 -8.61 -2.28 -3.36
CA THR A 160 -9.73 -1.81 -2.51
C THR A 160 -9.32 -0.66 -1.61
N ALA A 161 -8.13 -0.75 -1.01
CA ALA A 161 -7.59 0.30 -0.16
C ALA A 161 -7.36 1.63 -0.92
N TYR A 162 -6.88 1.59 -2.16
CA TYR A 162 -6.67 2.78 -2.98
C TYR A 162 -7.98 3.42 -3.45
N LEU A 163 -9.01 2.61 -3.73
CA LEU A 163 -10.36 3.13 -4.00
C LEU A 163 -10.92 3.86 -2.77
N GLN A 164 -10.68 3.35 -1.57
CA GLN A 164 -11.08 4.00 -0.32
C GLN A 164 -10.28 5.30 -0.06
N VAL A 165 -8.98 5.33 -0.38
CA VAL A 165 -8.17 6.58 -0.36
C VAL A 165 -8.76 7.62 -1.29
N THR A 166 -9.13 7.21 -2.51
CA THR A 166 -9.79 8.10 -3.48
C THR A 166 -11.13 8.62 -2.93
N ALA A 167 -11.93 7.76 -2.31
CA ALA A 167 -13.21 8.14 -1.72
C ALA A 167 -13.03 9.15 -0.57
N LEU A 168 -12.08 8.91 0.34
CA LEU A 168 -11.73 9.83 1.42
C LEU A 168 -11.25 11.19 0.88
N GLY A 169 -10.41 11.19 -0.16
CA GLY A 169 -9.95 12.42 -0.80
C GLY A 169 -11.08 13.21 -1.45
N ARG A 170 -12.06 12.54 -2.07
CA ARG A 170 -13.23 13.18 -2.71
C ARG A 170 -14.16 13.87 -1.74
N ILE A 171 -14.28 13.40 -0.51
CA ILE A 171 -15.06 14.06 0.55
C ILE A 171 -14.26 15.12 1.30
N GLY A 172 -13.02 15.42 0.87
CA GLY A 172 -12.18 16.47 1.44
C GLY A 172 -11.44 16.07 2.71
N GLU A 173 -11.32 14.78 3.02
CA GLU A 173 -10.55 14.33 4.17
C GLU A 173 -9.05 14.59 3.94
N PRO A 174 -8.35 15.29 4.86
CA PRO A 174 -6.94 15.62 4.69
C PRO A 174 -6.05 14.38 4.63
N GLU A 175 -5.04 14.39 3.75
CA GLU A 175 -4.12 13.28 3.55
C GLU A 175 -3.42 12.84 4.84
N TYR A 176 -3.05 13.77 5.72
CA TYR A 176 -2.37 13.44 6.98
C TYR A 176 -3.26 12.62 7.93
N ARG A 177 -4.58 12.82 7.95
CA ARG A 177 -5.51 12.00 8.74
C ARG A 177 -5.58 10.58 8.18
N VAL A 178 -5.70 10.44 6.86
CA VAL A 178 -5.73 9.12 6.20
C VAL A 178 -4.48 8.32 6.52
N VAL A 179 -3.31 8.97 6.46
CA VAL A 179 -2.02 8.33 6.77
C VAL A 179 -1.90 8.02 8.27
N PHE A 180 -2.34 8.91 9.15
CA PHE A 180 -2.31 8.71 10.59
C PHE A 180 -3.13 7.50 11.04
N TYR A 181 -4.40 7.41 10.64
CA TYR A 181 -5.26 6.28 11.00
C TYR A 181 -4.77 4.96 10.40
N PHE A 182 -4.25 5.01 9.19
CA PHE A 182 -3.61 3.84 8.58
C PHE A 182 -2.37 3.37 9.37
N SER A 183 -1.55 4.32 9.83
CA SER A 183 -0.38 4.02 10.65
C SER A 183 -0.77 3.41 12.00
N LEU A 184 -1.82 3.94 12.65
CA LEU A 184 -2.38 3.35 13.87
C LEU A 184 -2.89 1.93 13.64
N GLY A 185 -3.60 1.68 12.54
CA GLY A 185 -4.02 0.33 12.15
C GLY A 185 -2.83 -0.62 12.00
N GLY A 186 -1.73 -0.14 11.41
CA GLY A 186 -0.47 -0.88 11.29
C GLY A 186 0.17 -1.21 12.66
N VAL A 187 0.16 -0.24 13.59
CA VAL A 187 0.64 -0.48 14.96
C VAL A 187 -0.17 -1.58 15.64
N VAL A 188 -1.51 -1.49 15.56
CA VAL A 188 -2.38 -2.49 16.19
C VAL A 188 -2.16 -3.88 15.59
N ALA A 189 -2.18 -4.00 14.27
CA ALA A 189 -2.01 -5.28 13.59
C ALA A 189 -0.61 -5.87 13.84
N GLY A 190 0.44 -5.05 13.75
CA GLY A 190 1.80 -5.47 14.02
C GLY A 190 2.01 -5.88 15.48
N ALA A 191 1.41 -5.14 16.44
CA ALA A 191 1.44 -5.53 17.85
C ALA A 191 0.77 -6.90 18.08
N LEU A 192 -0.38 -7.16 17.46
CA LEU A 192 -1.07 -8.45 17.58
C LEU A 192 -0.21 -9.60 17.03
N THR A 193 0.48 -9.40 15.90
CA THR A 193 1.36 -10.43 15.34
C THR A 193 2.60 -10.65 16.21
N MET A 194 3.16 -9.59 16.81
CA MET A 194 4.28 -9.70 17.76
C MET A 194 3.89 -10.40 19.06
N LEU A 195 2.68 -10.18 19.56
CA LEU A 195 2.17 -10.90 20.73
C LEU A 195 2.01 -12.40 20.46
N ALA A 196 1.70 -12.78 19.23
CA ALA A 196 1.54 -14.19 18.83
C ALA A 196 2.88 -14.87 18.50
N GLY A 197 3.81 -14.16 17.86
CA GLY A 197 5.05 -14.71 17.30
C GLY A 197 6.33 -14.31 18.03
N GLY A 198 6.23 -13.41 19.02
CA GLY A 198 7.40 -12.82 19.70
C GLY A 198 8.04 -11.67 18.91
N ALA A 199 9.10 -11.10 19.48
CA ALA A 199 9.90 -10.04 18.89
C ALA A 199 11.36 -10.49 18.75
N ASN A 200 11.98 -10.11 17.64
CA ASN A 200 13.37 -10.41 17.37
C ASN A 200 14.33 -9.39 18.05
N PRO A 201 15.55 -9.78 18.41
CA PRO A 201 16.51 -8.86 18.97
C PRO A 201 16.91 -7.78 17.97
N HIS A 202 17.04 -6.54 18.46
CA HIS A 202 17.38 -5.41 17.62
C HIS A 202 18.90 -5.30 17.39
N THR A 203 19.28 -5.19 16.11
CA THR A 203 20.63 -4.83 15.70
C THR A 203 20.67 -3.39 15.22
N LEU A 204 21.82 -2.73 15.24
CA LEU A 204 21.96 -1.36 14.71
C LEU A 204 21.53 -1.26 13.26
N GLN A 205 21.94 -2.22 12.43
CA GLN A 205 21.57 -2.30 11.03
C GLN A 205 20.06 -2.49 10.85
N GLY A 206 19.47 -3.41 11.63
CA GLY A 206 18.03 -3.67 11.59
C GLY A 206 17.21 -2.44 11.97
N VAL A 207 17.57 -1.73 13.05
CA VAL A 207 16.90 -0.50 13.48
C VAL A 207 17.00 0.58 12.40
N ALA A 208 18.17 0.74 11.78
CA ALA A 208 18.34 1.71 10.68
C ALA A 208 17.41 1.38 9.50
N LEU A 209 17.26 0.09 9.15
CA LEU A 209 16.32 -0.36 8.09
C LEU A 209 14.87 -0.09 8.48
N LEU A 210 14.45 -0.39 9.72
CA LEU A 210 13.10 -0.11 10.20
C LEU A 210 12.76 1.38 10.15
N LEU A 211 13.69 2.25 10.55
CA LEU A 211 13.53 3.71 10.45
C LEU A 211 13.43 4.16 9.00
N ALA A 212 14.30 3.65 8.12
CA ALA A 212 14.24 3.95 6.68
C ALA A 212 12.88 3.54 6.07
N VAL A 213 12.40 2.33 6.38
CA VAL A 213 11.08 1.86 5.95
C VAL A 213 9.98 2.80 6.45
N GLY A 214 10.00 3.17 7.73
CA GLY A 214 8.98 4.04 8.33
C GLY A 214 8.95 5.44 7.71
N VAL A 215 10.10 6.07 7.51
CA VAL A 215 10.21 7.41 6.93
C VAL A 215 9.81 7.41 5.45
N LEU A 216 10.40 6.51 4.65
CA LEU A 216 10.08 6.36 3.23
C LEU A 216 8.59 6.09 3.02
N ALA A 217 8.03 5.16 3.81
CA ALA A 217 6.61 4.83 3.77
C ALA A 217 5.72 6.03 4.09
N THR A 218 6.06 6.81 5.13
CA THR A 218 5.23 7.95 5.57
C THR A 218 5.18 9.03 4.49
N VAL A 219 6.33 9.39 3.92
CA VAL A 219 6.41 10.38 2.84
C VAL A 219 5.69 9.87 1.59
N ALA A 220 6.00 8.64 1.16
CA ALA A 220 5.35 8.03 -0.01
C ALA A 220 3.82 7.99 0.14
N GLN A 221 3.33 7.59 1.32
CA GLN A 221 1.90 7.48 1.61
C GLN A 221 1.20 8.85 1.58
N LEU A 222 1.83 9.91 2.08
CA LEU A 222 1.29 11.27 1.99
C LEU A 222 1.17 11.74 0.53
N LEU A 223 2.23 11.54 -0.27
CA LEU A 223 2.26 11.91 -1.68
C LEU A 223 1.20 11.12 -2.47
N MET A 224 1.12 9.81 -2.27
CA MET A 224 0.14 8.93 -2.90
C MET A 224 -1.29 9.33 -2.54
N THR A 225 -1.58 9.55 -1.25
CA THR A 225 -2.91 9.93 -0.78
C THR A 225 -3.34 11.25 -1.43
N ARG A 226 -2.45 12.23 -1.50
CA ARG A 226 -2.72 13.50 -2.17
C ARG A 226 -2.90 13.34 -3.68
N ALA A 227 -2.12 12.47 -4.33
CA ALA A 227 -2.28 12.16 -5.75
C ALA A 227 -3.65 11.55 -6.05
N TYR A 228 -4.11 10.59 -5.25
CA TYR A 228 -5.44 10.00 -5.40
C TYR A 228 -6.59 10.97 -5.07
N ALA A 229 -6.39 11.89 -4.12
CA ALA A 229 -7.39 12.91 -3.79
C ALA A 229 -7.59 13.95 -4.91
N THR A 230 -6.52 14.29 -5.65
CA THR A 230 -6.53 15.40 -6.62
C THR A 230 -6.51 14.97 -8.08
N GLY A 231 -6.16 13.73 -8.38
CA GLY A 231 -5.97 13.23 -9.73
C GLY A 231 -7.04 12.24 -10.20
N LYS A 232 -6.89 11.79 -11.45
CA LYS A 232 -7.74 10.72 -12.01
C LYS A 232 -7.26 9.37 -11.48
N THR A 233 -8.16 8.61 -10.86
CA THR A 233 -7.87 7.36 -10.15
C THR A 233 -7.09 6.35 -11.00
N LEU A 234 -7.55 6.06 -12.24
CA LEU A 234 -6.90 5.09 -13.12
C LEU A 234 -5.54 5.57 -13.64
N VAL A 235 -5.39 6.88 -13.89
CA VAL A 235 -4.10 7.46 -14.30
C VAL A 235 -3.09 7.30 -13.15
N ASN A 236 -3.49 7.60 -11.92
CA ASN A 236 -2.61 7.43 -10.77
C ASN A 236 -2.28 5.94 -10.54
N ALA A 237 -3.26 5.04 -10.70
CA ALA A 237 -3.03 3.60 -10.57
C ALA A 237 -2.04 3.04 -11.62
N SER A 238 -2.03 3.59 -12.83
CA SER A 238 -1.08 3.18 -13.89
C SER A 238 0.32 3.77 -13.73
N LEU A 239 0.50 4.80 -12.90
CA LEU A 239 1.79 5.43 -12.58
C LEU A 239 2.43 4.89 -11.29
N GLN A 240 1.77 3.98 -10.62
CA GLN A 240 2.22 3.32 -9.40
C GLN A 240 3.11 2.12 -9.72
#